data_ccea94b3b5b6d34061b8cd54f92dd7b9
#
_entry.id   ccea94b3b5b6d34061b8cd54f92dd7b9
#
_cell.length_a   1.000
_cell.length_b   1.000
_cell.length_c   1.000
_cell.angle_alpha   90.00
_cell.angle_beta   90.00
_cell.angle_gamma   90.00
#
_symmetry.space_group_name_H-M   'P 1'
#
loop_
_entity.id
_entity.type
_entity.pdbx_description
1 polymer ?
#
loop_
_entity_poly.entity_id
_entity_poly.type
_entity_poly.pdbx_seq_one_letter_code
_entity_poly.pdbx_strand_id
1 'polypeptide(L)'
;CIFRAIDGLGMDMDDFVFVSGIGCAAWIPSPFFNADVLHTTHGRPIAFAFGIKMGLPEKKVMVVSGDGDLVAIGGNHLIQNARRNVEMTVICLNNGIYGMTGGQAAPTTPMGIQTTTTPYGTVENTFDISRLVIAPLSPAGRRPIQDN
;
A
#
# COMPACT_ATOMS: atom_id res chain seq x y z
N CYS A 1 11.13 -6.92 -9.57
CA CYS A 1 11.39 -7.44 -8.21
C CYS A 1 10.24 -8.32 -7.72
N ILE A 2 8.97 -7.83 -7.65
CA ILE A 2 7.82 -8.59 -7.12
C ILE A 2 7.65 -9.93 -7.85
N PHE A 3 7.55 -9.92 -9.18
CA PHE A 3 7.42 -11.13 -9.98
C PHE A 3 8.54 -12.16 -9.68
N ARG A 4 9.81 -11.71 -9.67
CA ARG A 4 10.95 -12.59 -9.35
C ARG A 4 10.91 -13.16 -7.94
N ALA A 5 10.33 -12.44 -7.00
CA ALA A 5 10.17 -12.94 -5.63
C ALA A 5 9.11 -14.05 -5.58
N ILE A 6 7.98 -13.86 -6.24
CA ILE A 6 6.90 -14.85 -6.34
C ILE A 6 7.40 -16.12 -7.05
N ASP A 7 8.06 -15.95 -8.18
CA ASP A 7 8.68 -17.04 -8.96
C ASP A 7 9.74 -17.79 -8.13
N GLY A 8 10.62 -17.06 -7.45
CA GLY A 8 11.64 -17.64 -6.57
C GLY A 8 11.11 -18.39 -5.36
N LEU A 9 9.88 -18.11 -4.95
CA LEU A 9 9.16 -18.84 -3.90
C LEU A 9 8.37 -20.04 -4.45
N GLY A 10 8.39 -20.27 -5.76
CA GLY A 10 7.65 -21.35 -6.41
C GLY A 10 6.13 -21.20 -6.32
N MET A 11 5.63 -19.95 -6.18
CA MET A 11 4.21 -19.65 -6.10
C MET A 11 3.63 -19.37 -7.50
N ASP A 12 2.38 -19.79 -7.72
CA ASP A 12 1.68 -19.48 -8.95
C ASP A 12 1.11 -18.06 -8.91
N MET A 13 1.19 -17.33 -10.02
CA MET A 13 0.58 -16.01 -10.17
C MET A 13 -0.94 -16.07 -10.06
N ASP A 14 -1.56 -17.19 -10.44
CA ASP A 14 -3.00 -17.42 -10.32
C ASP A 14 -3.47 -17.50 -8.85
N ASP A 15 -2.57 -17.72 -7.89
CA ASP A 15 -2.89 -17.66 -6.46
C ASP A 15 -3.09 -16.23 -5.96
N PHE A 16 -2.65 -15.23 -6.72
CA PHE A 16 -2.64 -13.83 -6.28
C PHE A 16 -3.78 -13.02 -6.88
N VAL A 17 -4.26 -12.06 -6.09
CA VAL A 17 -5.02 -10.91 -6.58
C VAL A 17 -4.25 -9.65 -6.21
N PHE A 18 -3.87 -8.88 -7.22
CA PHE A 18 -3.19 -7.61 -7.03
C PHE A 18 -4.20 -6.47 -7.01
N VAL A 19 -4.06 -5.57 -6.05
CA VAL A 19 -4.92 -4.40 -5.92
C VAL A 19 -4.06 -3.14 -5.91
N SER A 20 -4.44 -2.14 -6.69
CA SER A 20 -3.75 -0.86 -6.74
C SER A 20 -4.74 0.29 -6.72
N GLY A 21 -4.29 1.43 -6.19
CA GLY A 21 -5.03 2.69 -6.23
C GLY A 21 -4.66 3.53 -7.44
N ILE A 22 -4.40 4.82 -7.24
CA ILE A 22 -4.04 5.75 -8.30
C ILE A 22 -2.64 6.34 -8.02
N GLY A 23 -1.85 6.47 -9.08
CA GLY A 23 -0.50 7.01 -9.07
C GLY A 23 0.47 6.15 -9.87
N CYS A 24 1.75 6.54 -9.92
CA CYS A 24 2.76 5.82 -10.72
C CYS A 24 2.92 4.36 -10.28
N ALA A 25 2.83 4.09 -8.99
CA ALA A 25 2.93 2.73 -8.43
C ALA A 25 1.78 1.81 -8.87
N ALA A 26 0.63 2.35 -9.22
CA ALA A 26 -0.54 1.59 -9.65
C ALA A 26 -0.32 0.85 -10.98
N TRP A 27 0.62 1.32 -11.79
CA TRP A 27 0.97 0.69 -13.06
C TRP A 27 1.87 -0.54 -12.91
N ILE A 28 2.36 -0.85 -11.71
CA ILE A 28 3.30 -1.98 -11.52
C ILE A 28 2.63 -3.33 -11.75
N PRO A 29 1.48 -3.66 -11.15
CA PRO A 29 0.85 -4.94 -11.44
C PRO A 29 0.20 -4.98 -12.83
N SER A 30 -0.37 -3.89 -13.31
CA SER A 30 -1.02 -3.83 -14.62
C SER A 30 -0.29 -2.80 -15.52
N PRO A 31 0.06 -3.14 -16.73
CA PRO A 31 -0.27 -4.34 -17.52
C PRO A 31 0.81 -5.45 -17.46
N PHE A 32 1.72 -5.42 -16.49
CA PHE A 32 2.93 -6.23 -16.52
C PHE A 32 2.79 -7.63 -15.92
N PHE A 33 1.78 -7.85 -15.07
CA PHE A 33 1.57 -9.16 -14.46
C PHE A 33 0.45 -9.91 -15.18
N ASN A 34 0.70 -11.19 -15.47
CA ASN A 34 -0.34 -12.11 -15.93
C ASN A 34 -1.03 -12.69 -14.69
N ALA A 35 -1.89 -11.90 -14.07
CA ALA A 35 -2.59 -12.22 -12.82
C ALA A 35 -3.88 -11.40 -12.72
N ASP A 36 -4.74 -11.74 -11.78
CA ASP A 36 -5.92 -10.94 -11.48
C ASP A 36 -5.50 -9.59 -10.87
N VAL A 37 -5.83 -8.49 -11.54
CA VAL A 37 -5.49 -7.13 -11.12
C VAL A 37 -6.73 -6.25 -11.02
N LEU A 38 -6.91 -5.59 -9.89
CA LEU A 38 -7.95 -4.60 -9.69
C LEU A 38 -7.37 -3.21 -9.45
N HIS A 39 -7.65 -2.26 -10.35
CA HIS A 39 -7.43 -0.85 -10.11
C HIS A 39 -8.62 -0.23 -9.39
N THR A 40 -8.36 0.51 -8.33
CA THR A 40 -9.39 1.18 -7.52
C THR A 40 -9.27 2.68 -7.62
N THR A 41 -10.21 3.40 -7.00
CA THR A 41 -10.10 4.85 -6.81
C THR A 41 -8.95 5.20 -5.87
N HIS A 42 -8.44 6.43 -6.00
CA HIS A 42 -7.33 6.94 -5.19
C HIS A 42 -7.62 6.80 -3.68
N GLY A 43 -6.65 6.23 -2.97
CA GLY A 43 -6.70 6.00 -1.53
C GLY A 43 -7.60 4.85 -1.07
N ARG A 44 -8.08 4.01 -1.98
CA ARG A 44 -9.02 2.93 -1.65
C ARG A 44 -8.50 1.50 -1.85
N PRO A 45 -7.25 1.25 -2.30
CA PRO A 45 -6.82 -0.11 -2.62
C PRO A 45 -6.94 -1.06 -1.42
N ILE A 46 -6.59 -0.61 -0.21
CA ILE A 46 -6.68 -1.44 1.00
C ILE A 46 -8.13 -1.81 1.34
N ALA A 47 -9.09 -0.89 1.15
CA ALA A 47 -10.49 -1.16 1.42
C ALA A 47 -11.07 -2.20 0.46
N PHE A 48 -10.71 -2.11 -0.83
CA PHE A 48 -11.10 -3.12 -1.82
C PHE A 48 -10.39 -4.45 -1.57
N ALA A 49 -9.08 -4.44 -1.26
CA ALA A 49 -8.32 -5.63 -0.90
C ALA A 49 -8.92 -6.37 0.30
N PHE A 50 -9.40 -5.63 1.31
CA PHE A 50 -10.14 -6.20 2.42
C PHE A 50 -11.38 -6.96 1.95
N GLY A 51 -12.19 -6.36 1.08
CA GLY A 51 -13.39 -7.01 0.53
C GLY A 51 -13.05 -8.28 -0.27
N ILE A 52 -11.99 -8.22 -1.10
CA ILE A 52 -11.51 -9.36 -1.87
C ILE A 52 -11.07 -10.49 -0.92
N LYS A 53 -10.26 -10.19 0.10
CA LYS A 53 -9.79 -11.20 1.06
C LYS A 53 -10.93 -11.85 1.84
N MET A 54 -12.00 -11.10 2.13
CA MET A 54 -13.19 -11.66 2.78
C MET A 54 -14.00 -12.55 1.86
N GLY A 55 -14.07 -12.24 0.55
CA GLY A 55 -14.81 -13.03 -0.43
C GLY A 55 -14.04 -14.21 -1.01
N LEU A 56 -12.70 -14.11 -1.05
CA LEU A 56 -11.77 -15.10 -1.59
C LEU A 56 -10.64 -15.36 -0.56
N PRO A 57 -10.94 -16.01 0.56
CA PRO A 57 -9.99 -16.18 1.66
C PRO A 57 -8.77 -17.01 1.28
N GLU A 58 -8.88 -17.89 0.29
CA GLU A 58 -7.80 -18.72 -0.23
C GLU A 58 -6.78 -17.94 -1.07
N LYS A 59 -7.19 -16.82 -1.68
CA LYS A 59 -6.31 -16.01 -2.51
C LYS A 59 -5.31 -15.19 -1.68
N LYS A 60 -4.10 -15.05 -2.20
CA LYS A 60 -3.07 -14.15 -1.67
C LYS A 60 -3.33 -12.74 -2.20
N VAL A 61 -3.81 -11.86 -1.34
CA VAL A 61 -4.11 -10.48 -1.74
C VAL A 61 -2.89 -9.59 -1.52
N MET A 62 -2.44 -8.92 -2.58
CA MET A 62 -1.29 -8.02 -2.56
C MET A 62 -1.70 -6.62 -3.04
N VAL A 63 -1.51 -5.62 -2.19
CA VAL A 63 -1.69 -4.21 -2.54
C VAL A 63 -0.36 -3.62 -2.97
N VAL A 64 -0.31 -2.99 -4.15
CA VAL A 64 0.86 -2.26 -4.65
C VAL A 64 0.45 -0.82 -4.88
N SER A 65 1.01 0.11 -4.11
CA SER A 65 0.56 1.50 -4.14
C SER A 65 1.65 2.48 -3.70
N GLY A 66 1.47 3.75 -4.02
CA GLY A 66 2.34 4.83 -3.59
C GLY A 66 2.01 5.31 -2.17
N ASP A 67 2.98 6.02 -1.57
CA ASP A 67 2.84 6.61 -0.25
C ASP A 67 1.68 7.61 -0.18
N GLY A 68 1.55 8.53 -1.14
CA GLY A 68 0.43 9.49 -1.17
C GLY A 68 -0.93 8.81 -1.26
N ASP A 69 -1.02 7.69 -1.98
CA ASP A 69 -2.26 6.90 -2.09
C ASP A 69 -2.60 6.19 -0.79
N LEU A 70 -1.60 5.59 -0.13
CA LEU A 70 -1.79 4.78 1.07
C LEU A 70 -1.98 5.59 2.35
N VAL A 71 -1.19 6.66 2.57
CA VAL A 71 -1.15 7.34 3.88
C VAL A 71 -1.76 8.74 3.88
N ALA A 72 -1.98 9.36 2.71
CA ALA A 72 -2.75 10.59 2.63
C ALA A 72 -4.25 10.26 2.61
N ILE A 73 -4.85 10.20 1.43
CA ILE A 73 -6.28 9.93 1.28
C ILE A 73 -6.67 8.52 1.75
N GLY A 74 -5.75 7.55 1.70
CA GLY A 74 -5.94 6.17 2.14
C GLY A 74 -5.62 5.90 3.62
N GLY A 75 -5.08 6.88 4.37
CA GLY A 75 -4.55 6.67 5.71
C GLY A 75 -5.53 6.02 6.69
N ASN A 76 -6.80 6.42 6.64
CA ASN A 76 -7.85 5.80 7.46
C ASN A 76 -8.00 4.30 7.17
N HIS A 77 -7.99 3.91 5.91
CA HIS A 77 -8.12 2.50 5.51
C HIS A 77 -6.89 1.70 5.93
N LEU A 78 -5.70 2.28 5.78
CA LEU A 78 -4.44 1.66 6.21
C LEU A 78 -4.46 1.35 7.72
N ILE A 79 -4.75 2.36 8.55
CA ILE A 79 -4.79 2.22 10.01
C ILE A 79 -5.84 1.18 10.44
N GLN A 80 -7.06 1.27 9.89
CA GLN A 80 -8.14 0.37 10.28
C GLN A 80 -7.88 -1.08 9.86
N ASN A 81 -7.25 -1.31 8.72
CA ASN A 81 -6.91 -2.67 8.30
C ASN A 81 -5.69 -3.23 9.04
N ALA A 82 -4.69 -2.39 9.38
CA ALA A 82 -3.61 -2.77 10.28
C ALA A 82 -4.19 -3.22 11.64
N ARG A 83 -5.10 -2.44 12.23
CA ARG A 83 -5.78 -2.81 13.48
C ARG A 83 -6.54 -4.14 13.40
N ARG A 84 -7.19 -4.41 12.26
CA ARG A 84 -7.92 -5.67 12.04
C ARG A 84 -7.00 -6.85 11.80
N ASN A 85 -5.72 -6.62 11.55
CA ASN A 85 -4.73 -7.64 11.21
C ASN A 85 -5.20 -8.55 10.06
N VAL A 86 -5.69 -7.94 8.99
CA VAL A 86 -6.17 -8.67 7.82
C VAL A 86 -4.97 -9.26 7.07
N GLU A 87 -5.09 -10.52 6.69
CA GLU A 87 -4.03 -11.22 5.96
C GLU A 87 -3.93 -10.70 4.52
N MET A 88 -3.10 -9.69 4.31
CA MET A 88 -2.74 -9.14 3.00
C MET A 88 -1.32 -8.60 3.03
N THR A 89 -0.67 -8.59 1.89
CA THR A 89 0.64 -7.95 1.72
C THR A 89 0.46 -6.56 1.12
N VAL A 90 1.01 -5.53 1.77
CA VAL A 90 0.97 -4.16 1.27
C VAL A 90 2.38 -3.70 0.92
N ILE A 91 2.62 -3.43 -0.36
CA ILE A 91 3.88 -2.88 -0.87
C ILE A 91 3.69 -1.39 -1.11
N CYS A 92 4.35 -0.58 -0.31
CA CYS A 92 4.35 0.87 -0.45
C CYS A 92 5.60 1.34 -1.21
N LEU A 93 5.39 1.98 -2.35
CA LEU A 93 6.45 2.68 -3.06
C LEU A 93 6.52 4.11 -2.55
N ASN A 94 7.39 4.33 -1.56
CA ASN A 94 7.55 5.64 -0.93
C ASN A 94 8.57 6.48 -1.70
N ASN A 95 8.09 7.41 -2.52
CA ASN A 95 8.91 8.39 -3.23
C ASN A 95 8.84 9.80 -2.63
N GLY A 96 8.02 10.01 -1.60
CA GLY A 96 7.89 11.27 -0.89
C GLY A 96 7.19 12.40 -1.64
N ILE A 97 6.52 12.12 -2.75
CA ILE A 97 5.77 13.13 -3.54
C ILE A 97 4.58 12.51 -4.30
N TYR A 98 3.64 13.36 -4.72
CA TYR A 98 2.66 13.01 -5.76
C TYR A 98 3.30 13.21 -7.14
N GLY A 99 3.97 12.16 -7.67
CA GLY A 99 4.72 12.25 -8.93
C GLY A 99 3.83 12.43 -10.16
N MET A 100 2.75 11.65 -10.28
CA MET A 100 1.87 11.63 -11.45
C MET A 100 1.21 12.98 -11.74
N THR A 101 0.89 13.74 -10.70
CA THR A 101 0.20 15.03 -10.81
C THR A 101 1.14 16.24 -10.89
N GLY A 102 2.46 16.03 -10.86
CA GLY A 102 3.44 17.08 -11.09
C GLY A 102 4.31 17.44 -9.89
N GLY A 103 4.45 16.56 -8.89
CA GLY A 103 5.42 16.71 -7.82
C GLY A 103 4.97 17.54 -6.63
N GLN A 104 3.71 17.42 -6.22
CA GLN A 104 3.18 18.06 -5.01
C GLN A 104 3.70 17.36 -3.76
N ALA A 105 3.73 18.08 -2.64
CA ALA A 105 4.09 17.52 -1.34
C ALA A 105 3.11 16.43 -0.92
N ALA A 106 3.65 15.30 -0.47
CA ALA A 106 2.91 14.20 0.16
C ALA A 106 3.16 14.21 1.67
N PRO A 107 2.36 13.53 2.49
CA PRO A 107 2.62 13.43 3.94
C PRO A 107 3.99 12.82 4.30
N THR A 108 4.58 12.11 3.37
CA THR A 108 5.89 11.46 3.48
C THR A 108 7.05 12.32 2.97
N THR A 109 6.77 13.50 2.41
CA THR A 109 7.81 14.44 1.98
C THR A 109 8.64 14.86 3.19
N PRO A 110 9.97 14.72 3.13
CA PRO A 110 10.83 15.16 4.23
C PRO A 110 10.73 16.67 4.46
N MET A 111 10.79 17.07 5.73
CA MET A 111 10.77 18.49 6.10
C MET A 111 11.87 19.27 5.38
N GLY A 112 11.58 20.48 4.93
CA GLY A 112 12.49 21.36 4.22
C GLY A 112 12.63 21.08 2.72
N ILE A 113 12.10 19.98 2.20
CA ILE A 113 12.17 19.68 0.76
C ILE A 113 11.21 20.59 -0.02
N GLN A 114 11.73 21.16 -1.11
CA GLN A 114 10.95 21.96 -2.05
C GLN A 114 10.17 21.05 -3.00
N THR A 115 8.91 21.37 -3.18
CA THR A 115 8.00 20.70 -4.12
C THR A 115 7.18 21.73 -4.90
N THR A 116 6.38 21.31 -5.85
CA THR A 116 5.52 22.22 -6.61
C THR A 116 4.49 22.97 -5.74
N THR A 117 4.10 22.41 -4.61
CA THR A 117 3.17 23.03 -3.65
C THR A 117 3.87 23.65 -2.44
N THR A 118 5.14 23.39 -2.24
CA THR A 118 5.97 23.94 -1.15
C THR A 118 7.26 24.56 -1.69
N PRO A 119 7.21 25.67 -2.43
CA PRO A 119 8.39 26.24 -3.12
C PRO A 119 9.46 26.76 -2.16
N TYR A 120 9.12 27.01 -0.90
CA TYR A 120 10.06 27.44 0.15
C TYR A 120 10.47 26.32 1.11
N GLY A 121 10.12 25.08 0.77
CA GLY A 121 10.32 23.90 1.61
C GLY A 121 9.10 23.55 2.45
N THR A 122 8.89 22.25 2.67
CA THR A 122 7.80 21.76 3.52
C THR A 122 8.09 22.03 4.99
N VAL A 123 7.09 22.48 5.73
CA VAL A 123 7.16 22.75 7.17
C VAL A 123 6.46 21.70 8.02
N GLU A 124 5.78 20.75 7.37
CA GLU A 124 5.02 19.70 8.02
C GLU A 124 5.93 18.54 8.45
N ASN A 125 5.53 17.85 9.52
CA ASN A 125 6.22 16.64 9.96
C ASN A 125 5.96 15.50 9.00
N THR A 126 7.01 14.79 8.63
CA THR A 126 6.96 13.63 7.75
C THR A 126 6.27 12.44 8.43
N PHE A 127 5.34 11.78 7.77
CA PHE A 127 4.76 10.53 8.26
C PHE A 127 5.78 9.39 8.18
N ASP A 128 5.99 8.72 9.30
CA ASP A 128 6.64 7.42 9.36
C ASP A 128 5.58 6.33 9.18
N ILE A 129 5.52 5.79 7.96
CA ILE A 129 4.51 4.78 7.59
C ILE A 129 4.63 3.53 8.47
N SER A 130 5.86 3.11 8.78
CA SER A 130 6.10 1.92 9.59
C SER A 130 5.56 2.10 11.01
N ARG A 131 5.82 3.22 11.63
CA ARG A 131 5.26 3.54 12.96
C ARG A 131 3.75 3.66 12.93
N LEU A 132 3.21 4.23 11.86
CA LEU A 132 1.76 4.40 11.71
C LEU A 132 1.02 3.06 11.67
N VAL A 133 1.57 2.04 11.01
CA VAL A 133 0.94 0.72 10.92
C VAL A 133 1.24 -0.18 12.11
N ILE A 134 2.35 0.03 12.82
CA ILE A 134 2.70 -0.73 14.03
C ILE A 134 1.89 -0.25 15.23
N ALA A 135 1.60 1.03 15.36
CA ALA A 135 0.90 1.62 16.49
C ALA A 135 -0.47 0.97 16.79
N PRO A 136 -1.30 0.62 15.80
CA PRO A 136 -2.55 -0.11 16.03
C PRO A 136 -2.37 -1.57 16.45
N LEU A 137 -1.18 -2.15 16.20
CA LEU A 137 -0.85 -3.53 16.56
C LEU A 137 -0.39 -3.57 18.02
N SER A 138 -1.32 -3.46 18.98
CA SER A 138 -0.99 -3.64 20.39
C SER A 138 -0.32 -5.00 20.63
N PRO A 139 0.66 -5.10 21.56
CA PRO A 139 1.28 -6.37 21.93
C PRO A 139 0.28 -7.46 22.35
N ALA A 140 -0.89 -7.05 22.89
CA ALA A 140 -2.00 -7.93 23.23
C ALA A 140 -2.83 -8.42 22.04
N GLY A 141 -2.67 -7.82 20.86
CA GLY A 141 -3.46 -8.13 19.65
C GLY A 141 -2.75 -8.97 18.61
N ARG A 142 -1.49 -9.33 18.82
CA ARG A 142 -0.82 -10.28 17.94
C ARG A 142 -1.42 -11.68 18.18
N ARG A 143 -2.35 -12.09 17.32
CA ARG A 143 -2.68 -13.52 17.26
C ARG A 143 -1.44 -14.22 16.75
N PRO A 144 -0.93 -15.26 17.46
CA PRO A 144 0.07 -16.13 16.88
C PRO A 144 -0.49 -16.68 15.56
N ILE A 145 0.34 -16.68 14.53
CA ILE A 145 0.03 -17.40 13.29
C ILE A 145 -0.17 -18.84 13.75
N GLN A 146 -1.39 -19.32 13.67
CA GLN A 146 -1.67 -20.73 13.86
C GLN A 146 -1.27 -21.40 12.55
N ASP A 147 -0.14 -22.07 12.56
CA ASP A 147 0.24 -23.00 11.49
C ASP A 147 -0.85 -24.09 11.45
N ASN A 148 -1.63 -24.09 10.38
CA ASN A 148 -2.51 -25.20 10.00
C ASN A 148 -1.77 -26.11 9.02
#